data_18558f066b0f8b97c2ca09f85d1fa623
#
_entry.id   18558f066b0f8b97c2ca09f85d1fa623
#
_cell.length_a   1.000
_cell.length_b   1.000
_cell.length_c   1.000
_cell.angle_alpha   90.00
_cell.angle_beta   90.00
_cell.angle_gamma   90.00
#
_symmetry.space_group_name_H-M   'P 1'
#
loop_
_entity.id
_entity.type
_entity.pdbx_description
1 polymer ?
#
loop_
_entity_poly.entity_id
_entity_poly.type
_entity_poly.pdbx_seq_one_letter_code
_entity_poly.pdbx_strand_id
1 'polypeptide(L)'
;MSDQLNAGAAAVDLAAEIVDSATEVLARRATVDGRISVAKLDEHQVLAYDLAHAASAVEGCTVMVAYGEQGEQESLLARAYIADAIHDLGAKLLGREATWGVDPSLLAPALPFVETHRSPEFLEALGDTLPAAGTGPNHLPDDFELAADTFHKFAEEKIRPHAEHVHRSNGDVPEEVIQGLAELGGFGLSVPVEYDGMAGGGEADYLGMVVATEELSWGSLGIGGSLITRPEILTRALVTGGTDEQKRRWLPRIASGELIVGVMATEPDFGSDVAGVSTMATPTEGGYLVNGVKTWATFAGRADLVMLLVRTDPDKSKAHRGLSLFVVEKEPTPGHSFSLEQEAVDGRGVGKMEGRAIDTLGYRGMHSFEVSFSDWFVPAANLVGEESGLGRGFYLQMEGFENGRLQTAARAVGLMQAAFDAGLTYAQDR
;
A
#
# COMPACT_ATOMS: atom_id res chain seq x y z
N MET A 1 1.94 33.21 9.65
CA MET A 1 2.74 32.23 10.46
C MET A 1 3.09 32.81 11.81
N SER A 2 3.00 32.01 12.90
CA SER A 2 3.55 32.40 14.20
C SER A 2 5.09 32.36 14.16
N ASP A 3 5.79 33.13 15.00
CA ASP A 3 7.26 33.11 15.07
C ASP A 3 7.78 31.68 15.34
N GLN A 4 7.04 30.90 16.11
CA GLN A 4 7.39 29.52 16.43
C GLN A 4 7.27 28.57 15.24
N LEU A 5 6.26 28.74 14.39
CA LEU A 5 6.11 27.93 13.16
C LEU A 5 7.18 28.31 12.12
N ASN A 6 7.55 29.62 12.04
CA ASN A 6 8.68 30.06 11.22
C ASN A 6 10.01 29.41 11.66
N ALA A 7 10.24 29.29 12.98
CA ALA A 7 11.40 28.57 13.47
C ALA A 7 11.36 27.08 13.11
N GLY A 8 10.19 26.49 13.11
CA GLY A 8 9.98 25.12 12.61
C GLY A 8 10.32 24.97 11.13
N ALA A 9 9.81 25.87 10.28
CA ALA A 9 10.12 25.89 8.84
C ALA A 9 11.64 26.01 8.59
N ALA A 10 12.32 26.93 9.29
CA ALA A 10 13.78 27.06 9.19
C ALA A 10 14.52 25.77 9.64
N ALA A 11 14.00 25.06 10.64
CA ALA A 11 14.57 23.79 11.05
C ALA A 11 14.34 22.67 10.00
N VAL A 12 13.22 22.69 9.27
CA VAL A 12 12.95 21.79 8.14
C VAL A 12 13.91 22.06 6.99
N ASP A 13 14.20 23.33 6.67
CA ASP A 13 15.18 23.69 5.62
C ASP A 13 16.58 23.10 5.93
N LEU A 14 17.01 23.19 7.18
CA LEU A 14 18.30 22.59 7.61
C LEU A 14 18.29 21.06 7.49
N ALA A 15 17.17 20.41 7.85
CA ALA A 15 17.03 18.96 7.70
C ALA A 15 17.04 18.53 6.23
N ALA A 16 16.41 19.31 5.35
CA ALA A 16 16.42 19.10 3.90
C ALA A 16 17.85 19.22 3.34
N GLU A 17 18.62 20.21 3.74
CA GLU A 17 20.03 20.39 3.33
C GLU A 17 20.89 19.18 3.69
N ILE A 18 20.68 18.59 4.88
CA ILE A 18 21.38 17.38 5.32
C ILE A 18 21.01 16.18 4.46
N VAL A 19 19.71 15.98 4.19
CA VAL A 19 19.22 14.89 3.36
C VAL A 19 19.75 15.00 1.93
N ASP A 20 19.74 16.20 1.36
CA ASP A 20 20.26 16.46 0.01
C ASP A 20 21.76 16.18 -0.06
N SER A 21 22.54 16.69 0.89
CA SER A 21 23.98 16.46 0.98
C SER A 21 24.32 14.97 1.10
N ALA A 22 23.59 14.22 1.93
CA ALA A 22 23.78 12.78 2.06
C ALA A 22 23.35 12.01 0.80
N THR A 23 22.29 12.46 0.11
CA THR A 23 21.86 11.91 -1.18
C THR A 23 22.95 12.06 -2.24
N GLU A 24 23.59 13.22 -2.32
CA GLU A 24 24.73 13.43 -3.22
C GLU A 24 25.92 12.53 -2.89
N VAL A 25 26.21 12.33 -1.58
CA VAL A 25 27.27 11.43 -1.13
C VAL A 25 26.96 9.99 -1.56
N LEU A 26 25.73 9.51 -1.34
CA LEU A 26 25.31 8.19 -1.75
C LEU A 26 25.37 8.04 -3.28
N ALA A 27 24.87 9.02 -4.02
CA ALA A 27 24.90 9.02 -5.48
C ALA A 27 26.34 8.93 -6.02
N ARG A 28 27.28 9.71 -5.47
CA ARG A 28 28.69 9.61 -5.86
C ARG A 28 29.28 8.23 -5.59
N ARG A 29 28.96 7.60 -4.45
CA ARG A 29 29.44 6.24 -4.08
C ARG A 29 28.84 5.16 -4.99
N ALA A 30 27.59 5.33 -5.43
CA ALA A 30 26.87 4.37 -6.26
C ALA A 30 27.07 4.60 -7.78
N THR A 31 27.80 5.63 -8.20
CA THR A 31 28.02 5.93 -9.62
C THR A 31 29.19 5.14 -10.19
N VAL A 32 28.95 4.48 -11.33
CA VAL A 32 29.96 3.80 -12.17
C VAL A 32 29.77 4.30 -13.60
N ASP A 33 30.82 4.75 -14.23
CA ASP A 33 30.81 5.28 -15.61
C ASP A 33 29.70 6.34 -15.87
N GLY A 34 29.48 7.22 -14.87
CA GLY A 34 28.51 8.32 -14.96
C GLY A 34 27.03 7.89 -14.78
N ARG A 35 26.76 6.66 -14.37
CA ARG A 35 25.41 6.14 -14.11
C ARG A 35 25.32 5.49 -12.73
N ILE A 36 24.16 5.60 -12.09
CA ILE A 36 23.90 4.88 -10.86
C ILE A 36 23.89 3.38 -11.14
N SER A 37 24.71 2.64 -10.39
CA SER A 37 24.78 1.19 -10.42
C SER A 37 23.97 0.61 -9.26
N VAL A 38 22.97 -0.21 -9.56
CA VAL A 38 22.17 -0.91 -8.53
C VAL A 38 23.06 -1.76 -7.64
N ALA A 39 24.02 -2.51 -8.20
CA ALA A 39 24.95 -3.32 -7.44
C ALA A 39 25.82 -2.48 -6.47
N LYS A 40 26.18 -1.25 -6.85
CA LYS A 40 26.89 -0.33 -5.95
C LYS A 40 25.96 0.27 -4.90
N LEU A 41 24.70 0.54 -5.24
CA LEU A 41 23.71 1.00 -4.28
C LEU A 41 23.46 -0.10 -3.21
N ASP A 42 23.43 -1.37 -3.61
CA ASP A 42 23.26 -2.52 -2.72
C ASP A 42 24.40 -2.63 -1.67
N GLU A 43 25.62 -2.18 -2.00
CA GLU A 43 26.72 -2.11 -1.04
C GLU A 43 26.47 -1.07 0.08
N HIS A 44 25.50 -0.15 -0.13
CA HIS A 44 25.13 0.93 0.78
C HIS A 44 23.69 0.87 1.27
N GLN A 45 23.06 -0.31 1.29
CA GLN A 45 21.64 -0.49 1.61
C GLN A 45 21.21 0.17 2.93
N VAL A 46 22.04 0.06 3.99
CA VAL A 46 21.70 0.64 5.29
C VAL A 46 21.62 2.17 5.22
N LEU A 47 22.58 2.82 4.55
CA LEU A 47 22.52 4.27 4.34
C LEU A 47 21.35 4.66 3.45
N ALA A 48 21.12 3.92 2.35
CA ALA A 48 20.03 4.20 1.42
C ALA A 48 18.66 4.09 2.11
N TYR A 49 18.48 3.08 2.97
CA TYR A 49 17.26 2.88 3.75
C TYR A 49 17.02 4.04 4.74
N ASP A 50 18.02 4.38 5.56
CA ASP A 50 17.88 5.46 6.51
C ASP A 50 17.66 6.83 5.84
N LEU A 51 18.32 7.04 4.70
CA LEU A 51 18.16 8.27 3.91
C LEU A 51 16.77 8.38 3.29
N ALA A 52 16.21 7.27 2.79
CA ALA A 52 14.83 7.25 2.27
C ALA A 52 13.81 7.60 3.37
N HIS A 53 14.00 7.06 4.60
CA HIS A 53 13.17 7.42 5.75
C HIS A 53 13.33 8.89 6.16
N ALA A 54 14.55 9.40 6.16
CA ALA A 54 14.81 10.81 6.50
C ALA A 54 14.18 11.76 5.46
N ALA A 55 14.33 11.44 4.17
CA ALA A 55 13.70 12.22 3.09
C ALA A 55 12.17 12.25 3.22
N SER A 56 11.56 11.08 3.49
CA SER A 56 10.11 11.01 3.72
C SER A 56 9.67 11.82 4.94
N ALA A 57 10.45 11.80 6.03
CA ALA A 57 10.13 12.58 7.23
C ALA A 57 10.27 14.09 6.99
N VAL A 58 11.27 14.53 6.24
CA VAL A 58 11.46 15.95 5.86
C VAL A 58 10.32 16.42 4.97
N GLU A 59 9.89 15.61 3.98
CA GLU A 59 8.72 15.93 3.16
C GLU A 59 7.46 16.04 4.02
N GLY A 60 7.26 15.10 4.96
CA GLY A 60 6.19 15.17 5.95
C GLY A 60 6.24 16.46 6.80
N CYS A 61 7.44 16.92 7.19
CA CYS A 61 7.60 18.21 7.87
C CYS A 61 7.19 19.40 6.99
N THR A 62 7.50 19.37 5.71
CA THR A 62 7.10 20.43 4.75
C THR A 62 5.58 20.53 4.66
N VAL A 63 4.88 19.39 4.56
CA VAL A 63 3.42 19.33 4.60
C VAL A 63 2.88 19.86 5.94
N MET A 64 3.51 19.47 7.06
CA MET A 64 3.09 19.93 8.39
C MET A 64 3.32 21.42 8.62
N VAL A 65 4.31 22.07 8.00
CA VAL A 65 4.44 23.52 8.01
C VAL A 65 3.22 24.18 7.38
N ALA A 66 2.80 23.72 6.19
CA ALA A 66 1.60 24.22 5.51
C ALA A 66 0.32 23.96 6.30
N TYR A 67 0.20 22.78 6.92
CA TYR A 67 -0.90 22.45 7.82
C TYR A 67 -0.96 23.39 9.02
N GLY A 68 0.19 23.66 9.65
CA GLY A 68 0.30 24.53 10.82
C GLY A 68 -0.05 26.02 10.55
N GLU A 69 -0.15 26.45 9.29
CA GLU A 69 -0.61 27.78 8.91
C GLU A 69 -2.14 27.95 9.01
N GLN A 70 -2.88 26.84 9.07
CA GLN A 70 -4.33 26.85 8.98
C GLN A 70 -5.02 27.16 10.30
N GLY A 71 -4.36 26.95 11.45
CA GLY A 71 -4.93 27.23 12.76
C GLY A 71 -3.96 27.06 13.93
N GLU A 72 -4.47 27.30 15.14
CA GLU A 72 -3.68 27.23 16.36
C GLU A 72 -3.38 25.76 16.74
N GLN A 73 -4.37 24.88 16.65
CA GLN A 73 -4.23 23.46 16.94
C GLN A 73 -3.30 22.79 15.92
N GLU A 74 -3.47 23.11 14.64
CA GLU A 74 -2.62 22.65 13.55
C GLU A 74 -1.16 23.06 13.76
N SER A 75 -0.97 24.31 14.21
CA SER A 75 0.37 24.83 14.54
C SER A 75 1.01 24.11 15.72
N LEU A 76 0.25 23.72 16.74
CA LEU A 76 0.75 22.93 17.87
C LEU A 76 1.19 21.54 17.39
N LEU A 77 0.34 20.85 16.65
CA LEU A 77 0.62 19.52 16.09
C LEU A 77 1.83 19.53 15.13
N ALA A 78 1.88 20.54 14.25
CA ALA A 78 2.98 20.71 13.30
C ALA A 78 4.32 20.88 14.01
N ARG A 79 4.38 21.70 15.05
CA ARG A 79 5.62 21.93 15.82
C ARG A 79 6.08 20.67 16.56
N ALA A 80 5.15 19.92 17.15
CA ALA A 80 5.46 18.64 17.79
C ALA A 80 6.06 17.65 16.78
N TYR A 81 5.39 17.48 15.64
CA TYR A 81 5.83 16.57 14.58
C TYR A 81 7.19 16.93 14.02
N ILE A 82 7.41 18.22 13.69
CA ILE A 82 8.69 18.71 13.15
C ILE A 82 9.82 18.48 14.17
N ALA A 83 9.58 18.76 15.44
CA ALA A 83 10.59 18.56 16.48
C ALA A 83 10.98 17.09 16.65
N ASP A 84 10.01 16.16 16.60
CA ASP A 84 10.26 14.74 16.65
C ASP A 84 11.01 14.23 15.41
N ALA A 85 10.62 14.65 14.21
CA ALA A 85 11.28 14.26 12.98
C ALA A 85 12.75 14.70 12.91
N ILE A 86 13.03 15.94 13.35
CA ILE A 86 14.41 16.45 13.39
C ILE A 86 15.25 15.75 14.46
N HIS A 87 14.66 15.46 15.62
CA HIS A 87 15.33 14.65 16.65
C HIS A 87 15.70 13.26 16.10
N ASP A 88 14.78 12.60 15.42
CA ASP A 88 15.01 11.28 14.83
C ASP A 88 16.08 11.30 13.73
N LEU A 89 16.13 12.36 12.93
CA LEU A 89 17.21 12.57 11.97
C LEU A 89 18.56 12.69 12.71
N GLY A 90 18.61 13.49 13.76
CA GLY A 90 19.80 13.62 14.60
C GLY A 90 20.25 12.29 15.20
N ALA A 91 19.31 11.47 15.67
CA ALA A 91 19.59 10.13 16.20
C ALA A 91 20.15 9.17 15.13
N LYS A 92 19.70 9.28 13.87
CA LYS A 92 20.25 8.50 12.74
C LYS A 92 21.67 8.92 12.36
N LEU A 93 22.01 10.20 12.55
CA LEU A 93 23.32 10.76 12.22
C LEU A 93 24.35 10.43 13.31
N LEU A 94 23.97 10.44 14.58
CA LEU A 94 24.87 10.31 15.71
C LEU A 94 25.73 9.03 15.63
N GLY A 95 27.07 9.21 15.54
CA GLY A 95 28.03 8.12 15.41
C GLY A 95 28.13 7.52 14.00
N ARG A 96 27.44 8.11 13.02
CA ARG A 96 27.41 7.65 11.62
C ARG A 96 27.69 8.76 10.61
N GLU A 97 28.23 9.87 11.08
CA GLU A 97 28.48 11.09 10.31
C GLU A 97 29.36 10.81 9.07
N ALA A 98 30.41 10.01 9.24
CA ALA A 98 31.27 9.61 8.13
C ALA A 98 30.55 8.74 7.09
N THR A 99 29.57 7.95 7.51
CA THR A 99 28.76 7.11 6.63
C THR A 99 27.79 7.98 5.80
N TRP A 100 27.15 8.94 6.43
CA TRP A 100 26.28 9.91 5.77
C TRP A 100 27.09 10.94 4.95
N GLY A 101 28.33 11.20 5.36
CA GLY A 101 29.21 12.18 4.72
C GLY A 101 28.76 13.61 4.94
N VAL A 102 28.10 13.88 6.07
CA VAL A 102 27.59 15.19 6.46
C VAL A 102 28.15 15.60 7.82
N ASP A 103 28.23 16.91 8.07
CA ASP A 103 28.61 17.46 9.37
C ASP A 103 27.35 17.58 10.25
N PRO A 104 27.27 16.86 11.38
CA PRO A 104 26.13 16.92 12.27
C PRO A 104 25.89 18.29 12.90
N SER A 105 26.91 19.18 12.89
CA SER A 105 26.78 20.55 13.39
C SER A 105 25.77 21.39 12.57
N LEU A 106 25.41 20.95 11.36
CA LEU A 106 24.35 21.57 10.56
C LEU A 106 22.99 21.57 11.25
N LEU A 107 22.72 20.59 12.13
CA LEU A 107 21.49 20.58 12.95
C LEU A 107 21.53 21.50 14.17
N ALA A 108 22.73 22.01 14.57
CA ALA A 108 22.85 22.81 15.78
C ALA A 108 21.90 24.01 15.85
N PRO A 109 21.61 24.77 14.76
CA PRO A 109 20.65 25.85 14.78
C PRO A 109 19.19 25.42 15.04
N ALA A 110 18.83 24.16 14.73
CA ALA A 110 17.50 23.61 14.96
C ALA A 110 17.30 23.09 16.41
N LEU A 111 18.37 22.84 17.17
CA LEU A 111 18.27 22.25 18.51
C LEU A 111 17.40 23.04 19.51
N PRO A 112 17.43 24.38 19.55
CA PRO A 112 16.54 25.15 20.44
C PRO A 112 15.06 24.93 20.13
N PHE A 113 14.73 24.78 18.83
CA PHE A 113 13.35 24.47 18.43
C PHE A 113 12.95 23.05 18.89
N VAL A 114 13.82 22.06 18.69
CA VAL A 114 13.60 20.68 19.13
C VAL A 114 13.44 20.61 20.64
N GLU A 115 14.33 21.27 21.39
CA GLU A 115 14.30 21.31 22.86
C GLU A 115 12.98 21.91 23.37
N THR A 116 12.54 23.01 22.79
CA THR A 116 11.28 23.68 23.16
C THR A 116 10.05 22.81 22.92
N HIS A 117 9.97 22.18 21.73
CA HIS A 117 8.74 21.49 21.30
C HIS A 117 8.74 19.99 21.63
N ARG A 118 9.78 19.50 22.30
CA ARG A 118 9.83 18.19 22.96
C ARG A 118 9.91 18.31 24.49
N SER A 119 9.82 19.53 25.02
CA SER A 119 9.82 19.74 26.47
C SER A 119 8.55 19.13 27.11
N PRO A 120 8.63 18.66 28.36
CA PRO A 120 7.46 18.18 29.09
C PRO A 120 6.33 19.23 29.14
N GLU A 121 6.67 20.48 29.33
CA GLU A 121 5.73 21.60 29.45
C GLU A 121 4.95 21.82 28.15
N PHE A 122 5.64 21.71 26.98
CA PHE A 122 4.98 21.83 25.69
C PHE A 122 4.08 20.61 25.41
N LEU A 123 4.54 19.40 25.70
CA LEU A 123 3.79 18.17 25.48
C LEU A 123 2.57 18.08 26.40
N GLU A 124 2.66 18.58 27.65
CA GLU A 124 1.53 18.69 28.58
C GLU A 124 0.48 19.65 28.03
N ALA A 125 0.91 20.86 27.62
CA ALA A 125 0.01 21.84 27.02
C ALA A 125 -0.66 21.35 25.74
N LEU A 126 0.04 20.60 24.88
CA LEU A 126 -0.54 19.95 23.70
C LEU A 126 -1.54 18.86 24.14
N GLY A 127 -1.18 18.03 25.12
CA GLY A 127 -2.04 16.99 25.68
C GLY A 127 -3.37 17.53 26.19
N ASP A 128 -3.35 18.68 26.83
CA ASP A 128 -4.55 19.36 27.36
C ASP A 128 -5.55 19.79 26.26
N THR A 129 -5.09 19.95 25.01
CA THR A 129 -5.97 20.28 23.88
C THR A 129 -6.68 19.07 23.29
N LEU A 130 -6.07 17.86 23.40
CA LEU A 130 -6.54 16.65 22.70
C LEU A 130 -7.96 16.21 23.05
N PRO A 131 -8.47 16.35 24.31
CA PRO A 131 -9.85 16.01 24.64
C PRO A 131 -10.91 16.74 23.82
N ALA A 132 -10.60 17.98 23.39
CA ALA A 132 -11.54 18.80 22.61
C ALA A 132 -11.22 18.79 21.10
N ALA A 133 -9.95 18.66 20.73
CA ALA A 133 -9.48 18.85 19.36
C ALA A 133 -9.12 17.53 18.65
N GLY A 134 -9.01 16.41 19.40
CA GLY A 134 -8.56 15.13 18.84
C GLY A 134 -7.20 15.26 18.15
N THR A 135 -7.08 14.66 16.98
CA THR A 135 -5.90 14.77 16.11
C THR A 135 -5.87 16.04 15.25
N GLY A 136 -6.81 16.96 15.46
CA GLY A 136 -6.97 18.19 14.69
C GLY A 136 -7.81 18.00 13.42
N PRO A 137 -8.24 19.11 12.79
CA PRO A 137 -9.05 19.07 11.57
C PRO A 137 -8.21 18.59 10.38
N ASN A 138 -8.82 17.86 9.47
CA ASN A 138 -8.18 17.34 8.26
C ASN A 138 -8.28 18.27 7.03
N HIS A 139 -9.13 19.32 7.10
CA HIS A 139 -9.32 20.33 6.04
C HIS A 139 -9.61 19.72 4.65
N LEU A 140 -10.39 18.65 4.61
CA LEU A 140 -10.83 18.06 3.35
C LEU A 140 -11.79 19.01 2.63
N PRO A 141 -11.82 19.04 1.29
CA PRO A 141 -12.92 19.64 0.54
C PRO A 141 -14.27 18.99 0.87
N ASP A 142 -15.36 19.76 0.83
CA ASP A 142 -16.71 19.34 1.28
C ASP A 142 -17.16 17.97 0.72
N ASP A 143 -16.88 17.69 -0.57
CA ASP A 143 -17.25 16.42 -1.20
C ASP A 143 -16.48 15.21 -0.57
N PHE A 144 -15.24 15.42 -0.14
CA PHE A 144 -14.42 14.40 0.51
C PHE A 144 -14.72 14.28 2.01
N GLU A 145 -15.15 15.36 2.67
CA GLU A 145 -15.72 15.27 4.03
C GLU A 145 -16.96 14.38 4.03
N LEU A 146 -17.86 14.58 3.07
CA LEU A 146 -19.06 13.73 2.92
C LEU A 146 -18.69 12.27 2.63
N ALA A 147 -17.67 12.03 1.81
CA ALA A 147 -17.16 10.68 1.56
C ALA A 147 -16.57 10.06 2.83
N ALA A 148 -15.75 10.81 3.60
CA ALA A 148 -15.21 10.37 4.87
C ALA A 148 -16.32 9.97 5.84
N ASP A 149 -17.31 10.83 6.06
CA ASP A 149 -18.46 10.56 6.92
C ASP A 149 -19.21 9.28 6.50
N THR A 150 -19.39 9.10 5.19
CA THR A 150 -20.10 7.92 4.66
C THR A 150 -19.33 6.63 4.93
N PHE A 151 -18.02 6.58 4.64
CA PHE A 151 -17.20 5.41 4.89
C PHE A 151 -16.96 5.19 6.39
N HIS A 152 -16.82 6.26 7.18
CA HIS A 152 -16.71 6.18 8.63
C HIS A 152 -17.94 5.52 9.25
N LYS A 153 -19.13 6.00 8.90
CA LYS A 153 -20.39 5.42 9.38
C LYS A 153 -20.53 3.96 8.98
N PHE A 154 -20.19 3.61 7.75
CA PHE A 154 -20.16 2.21 7.32
C PHE A 154 -19.16 1.39 8.15
N ALA A 155 -17.98 1.92 8.40
CA ALA A 155 -16.95 1.26 9.20
C ALA A 155 -17.41 1.04 10.65
N GLU A 156 -18.06 2.04 11.26
CA GLU A 156 -18.60 1.95 12.62
C GLU A 156 -19.74 0.94 12.73
N GLU A 157 -20.71 0.99 11.80
CA GLU A 157 -21.93 0.17 11.86
C GLU A 157 -21.73 -1.26 11.35
N LYS A 158 -20.85 -1.48 10.37
CA LYS A 158 -20.72 -2.76 9.64
C LYS A 158 -19.38 -3.46 9.82
N ILE A 159 -18.30 -2.76 10.11
CA ILE A 159 -16.96 -3.34 10.22
C ILE A 159 -16.57 -3.56 11.68
N ARG A 160 -16.58 -2.51 12.50
CA ARG A 160 -16.14 -2.58 13.91
C ARG A 160 -16.82 -3.66 14.74
N PRO A 161 -18.13 -3.93 14.62
CA PRO A 161 -18.78 -4.98 15.39
C PRO A 161 -18.20 -6.39 15.16
N HIS A 162 -17.59 -6.62 13.99
CA HIS A 162 -17.00 -7.91 13.65
C HIS A 162 -15.50 -8.00 13.93
N ALA A 163 -14.80 -6.86 14.08
CA ALA A 163 -13.34 -6.78 14.11
C ALA A 163 -12.70 -7.68 15.18
N GLU A 164 -13.17 -7.62 16.42
CA GLU A 164 -12.62 -8.43 17.51
C GLU A 164 -12.89 -9.92 17.29
N HIS A 165 -14.12 -10.27 16.92
CA HIS A 165 -14.49 -11.67 16.70
C HIS A 165 -13.65 -12.30 15.58
N VAL A 166 -13.57 -11.66 14.42
CA VAL A 166 -12.80 -12.16 13.29
C VAL A 166 -11.31 -12.29 13.65
N HIS A 167 -10.75 -11.31 14.35
CA HIS A 167 -9.36 -11.36 14.79
C HIS A 167 -9.12 -12.54 15.76
N ARG A 168 -9.96 -12.73 16.79
CA ARG A 168 -9.77 -13.77 17.80
C ARG A 168 -10.03 -15.18 17.29
N SER A 169 -11.08 -15.34 16.46
CA SER A 169 -11.44 -16.65 15.88
C SER A 169 -10.61 -17.00 14.64
N ASN A 170 -9.81 -16.06 14.11
CA ASN A 170 -9.19 -16.16 12.79
C ASN A 170 -10.24 -16.47 11.69
N GLY A 171 -11.41 -15.82 11.79
CA GLY A 171 -12.54 -16.02 10.87
C GLY A 171 -12.34 -15.34 9.52
N ASP A 172 -13.24 -15.60 8.58
CA ASP A 172 -13.29 -14.92 7.28
C ASP A 172 -13.88 -13.51 7.39
N VAL A 173 -13.68 -12.68 6.37
CA VAL A 173 -14.42 -11.43 6.20
C VAL A 173 -15.91 -11.75 6.08
N PRO A 174 -16.80 -11.15 6.90
CA PRO A 174 -18.23 -11.36 6.77
C PRO A 174 -18.74 -10.92 5.39
N GLU A 175 -19.52 -11.77 4.73
CA GLU A 175 -20.09 -11.47 3.41
C GLU A 175 -20.95 -10.19 3.40
N GLU A 176 -21.63 -9.88 4.50
CA GLU A 176 -22.40 -8.63 4.65
C GLU A 176 -21.52 -7.36 4.58
N VAL A 177 -20.24 -7.45 4.99
CA VAL A 177 -19.29 -6.35 4.85
C VAL A 177 -18.90 -6.17 3.38
N ILE A 178 -18.65 -7.28 2.67
CA ILE A 178 -18.32 -7.24 1.23
C ILE A 178 -19.49 -6.67 0.43
N GLN A 179 -20.71 -7.18 0.69
CA GLN A 179 -21.93 -6.72 0.00
C GLN A 179 -22.24 -5.25 0.29
N GLY A 180 -22.17 -4.83 1.57
CA GLY A 180 -22.40 -3.45 1.94
C GLY A 180 -21.37 -2.48 1.32
N LEU A 181 -20.11 -2.90 1.22
CA LEU A 181 -19.09 -2.10 0.54
C LEU A 181 -19.33 -2.03 -0.97
N ALA A 182 -19.82 -3.10 -1.60
CA ALA A 182 -20.25 -3.10 -3.00
C ALA A 182 -21.42 -2.14 -3.24
N GLU A 183 -22.44 -2.15 -2.36
CA GLU A 183 -23.58 -1.25 -2.41
C GLU A 183 -23.17 0.24 -2.27
N LEU A 184 -22.12 0.54 -1.51
CA LEU A 184 -21.54 1.87 -1.41
C LEU A 184 -20.67 2.27 -2.62
N GLY A 185 -20.43 1.35 -3.57
CA GLY A 185 -19.55 1.57 -4.71
C GLY A 185 -18.05 1.54 -4.38
N GLY A 186 -17.68 1.04 -3.19
CA GLY A 186 -16.30 1.04 -2.72
C GLY A 186 -15.31 0.29 -3.62
N PHE A 187 -15.76 -0.71 -4.36
CA PHE A 187 -14.92 -1.43 -5.33
C PHE A 187 -14.76 -0.69 -6.67
N GLY A 188 -15.59 0.34 -6.93
CA GLY A 188 -15.59 1.13 -8.16
C GLY A 188 -14.76 2.42 -8.09
N LEU A 189 -14.16 2.75 -6.94
CA LEU A 189 -13.47 4.04 -6.73
C LEU A 189 -12.37 4.33 -7.75
N SER A 190 -11.67 3.30 -8.23
CA SER A 190 -10.58 3.44 -9.21
C SER A 190 -10.94 2.94 -10.62
N VAL A 191 -12.15 2.43 -10.79
CA VAL A 191 -12.64 2.01 -12.10
C VAL A 191 -13.16 3.24 -12.85
N PRO A 192 -12.72 3.49 -14.10
CA PRO A 192 -13.20 4.63 -14.89
C PRO A 192 -14.73 4.61 -15.07
N VAL A 193 -15.34 5.80 -15.13
CA VAL A 193 -16.78 5.99 -15.30
C VAL A 193 -17.31 5.28 -16.57
N GLU A 194 -16.49 5.21 -17.64
CA GLU A 194 -16.85 4.51 -18.88
C GLU A 194 -17.00 2.98 -18.73
N TYR A 195 -16.57 2.42 -17.60
CA TYR A 195 -16.71 1.02 -17.20
C TYR A 195 -17.53 0.86 -15.90
N ASP A 196 -18.53 1.72 -15.74
CA ASP A 196 -19.46 1.72 -14.60
C ASP A 196 -18.81 1.94 -13.22
N GLY A 197 -17.61 2.53 -13.18
CA GLY A 197 -16.93 2.93 -11.97
C GLY A 197 -17.18 4.39 -11.56
N MET A 198 -16.35 4.89 -10.66
CA MET A 198 -16.47 6.24 -10.10
C MET A 198 -15.29 7.15 -10.46
N ALA A 199 -14.21 6.61 -11.03
CA ALA A 199 -13.00 7.38 -11.34
C ALA A 199 -13.24 8.29 -12.56
N GLY A 200 -13.14 9.61 -12.32
CA GLY A 200 -13.25 10.64 -13.35
C GLY A 200 -11.92 10.98 -14.03
N GLY A 201 -10.81 10.53 -13.49
CA GLY A 201 -9.43 10.84 -13.86
C GLY A 201 -8.88 12.05 -13.09
N GLY A 202 -7.67 11.92 -12.58
CA GLY A 202 -6.95 13.00 -11.92
C GLY A 202 -6.71 12.82 -10.42
N GLU A 203 -6.27 13.89 -9.76
CA GLU A 203 -5.87 13.86 -8.34
C GLU A 203 -7.03 13.56 -7.40
N ALA A 204 -8.25 13.95 -7.75
CA ALA A 204 -9.45 13.73 -6.95
C ALA A 204 -9.71 12.23 -6.71
N ASP A 205 -9.42 11.37 -7.71
CA ASP A 205 -9.60 9.92 -7.57
C ASP A 205 -8.67 9.33 -6.50
N TYR A 206 -7.42 9.83 -6.44
CA TYR A 206 -6.46 9.41 -5.42
C TYR A 206 -6.89 9.85 -4.02
N LEU A 207 -7.38 11.07 -3.86
CA LEU A 207 -7.86 11.58 -2.57
C LEU A 207 -9.07 10.78 -2.09
N GLY A 208 -10.06 10.53 -2.95
CA GLY A 208 -11.23 9.72 -2.63
C GLY A 208 -10.88 8.30 -2.19
N MET A 209 -9.93 7.68 -2.87
CA MET A 209 -9.40 6.37 -2.52
C MET A 209 -8.69 6.38 -1.15
N VAL A 210 -7.86 7.40 -0.88
CA VAL A 210 -7.15 7.55 0.40
C VAL A 210 -8.14 7.71 1.54
N VAL A 211 -9.11 8.61 1.41
CA VAL A 211 -10.16 8.85 2.40
C VAL A 211 -10.95 7.57 2.71
N ALA A 212 -11.45 6.90 1.67
CA ALA A 212 -12.18 5.64 1.88
C ALA A 212 -11.32 4.56 2.56
N THR A 213 -10.06 4.44 2.17
CA THR A 213 -9.14 3.45 2.75
C THR A 213 -8.84 3.75 4.22
N GLU A 214 -8.66 5.02 4.58
CA GLU A 214 -8.42 5.46 5.95
C GLU A 214 -9.61 5.09 6.85
N GLU A 215 -10.82 5.50 6.48
CA GLU A 215 -12.02 5.28 7.27
C GLU A 215 -12.37 3.79 7.41
N LEU A 216 -12.27 3.02 6.33
CA LEU A 216 -12.46 1.57 6.41
C LEU A 216 -11.43 0.89 7.30
N SER A 217 -10.19 1.41 7.34
CA SER A 217 -9.11 0.88 8.17
C SER A 217 -9.24 1.26 9.64
N TRP A 218 -9.84 2.42 9.93
CA TRP A 218 -10.24 2.81 11.27
C TRP A 218 -11.25 1.79 11.85
N GLY A 219 -12.17 1.30 11.03
CA GLY A 219 -13.08 0.23 11.42
C GLY A 219 -12.36 -1.08 11.71
N SER A 220 -11.58 -1.57 10.76
CA SER A 220 -10.66 -2.70 10.89
C SER A 220 -9.77 -2.82 9.66
N LEU A 221 -8.47 -2.93 9.88
CA LEU A 221 -7.50 -3.16 8.81
C LEU A 221 -7.77 -4.45 8.03
N GLY A 222 -8.11 -5.54 8.74
CA GLY A 222 -8.21 -6.89 8.16
C GLY A 222 -9.48 -7.16 7.39
N ILE A 223 -10.61 -6.58 7.80
CA ILE A 223 -11.92 -6.85 7.21
C ILE A 223 -12.57 -5.63 6.55
N GLY A 224 -11.90 -4.48 6.55
CA GLY A 224 -12.35 -3.21 5.96
C GLY A 224 -11.32 -2.62 5.00
N GLY A 225 -10.32 -1.97 5.57
CA GLY A 225 -9.37 -1.14 4.82
C GLY A 225 -8.55 -1.84 3.73
N SER A 226 -8.51 -3.16 3.72
CA SER A 226 -7.78 -3.92 2.70
C SER A 226 -8.65 -4.46 1.57
N LEU A 227 -9.98 -4.41 1.69
CA LEU A 227 -10.90 -4.98 0.69
C LEU A 227 -10.75 -4.30 -0.66
N ILE A 228 -10.64 -2.98 -0.69
CA ILE A 228 -10.59 -2.20 -1.93
C ILE A 228 -9.20 -2.20 -2.60
N THR A 229 -8.14 -2.60 -1.89
CA THR A 229 -6.76 -2.50 -2.41
C THR A 229 -6.48 -3.43 -3.60
N ARG A 230 -6.96 -4.68 -3.55
CA ARG A 230 -6.66 -5.67 -4.61
C ARG A 230 -7.43 -5.40 -5.90
N PRO A 231 -8.73 -5.08 -5.83
CA PRO A 231 -9.48 -4.62 -7.00
C PRO A 231 -8.81 -3.45 -7.69
N GLU A 232 -8.33 -2.47 -6.93
CA GLU A 232 -7.65 -1.32 -7.50
C GLU A 232 -6.35 -1.66 -8.22
N ILE A 233 -5.49 -2.51 -7.63
CA ILE A 233 -4.22 -2.92 -8.25
C ILE A 233 -4.49 -3.58 -9.61
N LEU A 234 -5.48 -4.47 -9.71
CA LEU A 234 -5.86 -5.09 -10.98
C LEU A 234 -6.49 -4.09 -11.94
N THR A 235 -7.36 -3.20 -11.46
CA THR A 235 -7.98 -2.15 -12.26
C THR A 235 -6.93 -1.29 -12.96
N ARG A 236 -5.92 -0.82 -12.25
CA ARG A 236 -4.84 -0.02 -12.85
C ARG A 236 -4.07 -0.78 -13.92
N ALA A 237 -3.74 -2.04 -13.66
CA ALA A 237 -3.07 -2.88 -14.64
C ALA A 237 -3.92 -3.09 -15.90
N LEU A 238 -5.24 -3.29 -15.76
CA LEU A 238 -6.18 -3.45 -16.88
C LEU A 238 -6.38 -2.15 -17.65
N VAL A 239 -6.54 -1.01 -16.96
CA VAL A 239 -6.71 0.30 -17.59
C VAL A 239 -5.50 0.63 -18.44
N THR A 240 -4.28 0.41 -17.90
CA THR A 240 -3.03 0.72 -18.59
C THR A 240 -2.67 -0.27 -19.70
N GLY A 241 -2.85 -1.57 -19.45
CA GLY A 241 -2.31 -2.60 -20.34
C GLY A 241 -3.33 -3.54 -20.96
N GLY A 242 -4.57 -3.57 -20.49
CA GLY A 242 -5.61 -4.45 -21.00
C GLY A 242 -6.13 -4.02 -22.37
N THR A 243 -6.62 -4.99 -23.16
CA THR A 243 -7.37 -4.72 -24.39
C THR A 243 -8.75 -4.16 -24.04
N ASP A 244 -9.44 -3.51 -24.99
CA ASP A 244 -10.79 -3.00 -24.78
C ASP A 244 -11.78 -4.11 -24.41
N GLU A 245 -11.57 -5.33 -24.95
CA GLU A 245 -12.38 -6.50 -24.61
C GLU A 245 -12.17 -6.92 -23.16
N GLN A 246 -10.91 -6.98 -22.71
CA GLN A 246 -10.56 -7.29 -21.33
C GLN A 246 -11.11 -6.26 -20.35
N LYS A 247 -11.02 -4.97 -20.67
CA LYS A 247 -11.58 -3.88 -19.84
C LYS A 247 -13.10 -4.02 -19.71
N ARG A 248 -13.83 -4.20 -20.82
CA ARG A 248 -15.30 -4.38 -20.80
C ARG A 248 -15.73 -5.66 -20.10
N ARG A 249 -14.91 -6.71 -20.14
CA ARG A 249 -15.20 -7.99 -19.50
C ARG A 249 -15.12 -7.92 -17.98
N TRP A 250 -14.10 -7.28 -17.43
CA TRP A 250 -13.80 -7.38 -16.01
C TRP A 250 -14.08 -6.10 -15.22
N LEU A 251 -13.80 -4.89 -15.75
CA LEU A 251 -13.90 -3.66 -14.97
C LEU A 251 -15.30 -3.39 -14.41
N PRO A 252 -16.40 -3.50 -15.18
CA PRO A 252 -17.75 -3.27 -14.63
C PRO A 252 -18.10 -4.24 -13.50
N ARG A 253 -17.69 -5.50 -13.63
CA ARG A 253 -17.96 -6.54 -12.64
C ARG A 253 -17.10 -6.40 -11.39
N ILE A 254 -15.90 -5.83 -11.52
CA ILE A 254 -15.06 -5.43 -10.37
C ILE A 254 -15.70 -4.24 -9.67
N ALA A 255 -16.10 -3.20 -10.42
CA ALA A 255 -16.71 -1.99 -9.86
C ALA A 255 -17.98 -2.29 -9.04
N SER A 256 -18.82 -3.21 -9.52
CA SER A 256 -20.04 -3.64 -8.82
C SER A 256 -19.78 -4.58 -7.63
N GLY A 257 -18.55 -5.05 -7.42
CA GLY A 257 -18.24 -6.07 -6.41
C GLY A 257 -18.72 -7.48 -6.76
N GLU A 258 -19.20 -7.72 -8.00
CA GLU A 258 -19.54 -9.06 -8.49
C GLU A 258 -18.30 -9.97 -8.55
N LEU A 259 -17.16 -9.41 -8.92
CA LEU A 259 -15.88 -10.11 -8.96
C LEU A 259 -14.92 -9.56 -7.92
N ILE A 260 -14.61 -10.35 -6.94
CA ILE A 260 -13.63 -10.03 -5.91
C ILE A 260 -12.22 -10.44 -6.36
N VAL A 261 -11.25 -9.58 -6.10
CA VAL A 261 -9.89 -9.71 -6.64
C VAL A 261 -8.88 -10.10 -5.57
N GLY A 262 -8.02 -11.07 -5.89
CA GLY A 262 -6.78 -11.38 -5.19
C GLY A 262 -5.55 -11.02 -6.03
N VAL A 263 -4.38 -10.91 -5.41
CA VAL A 263 -3.10 -10.63 -6.11
C VAL A 263 -2.05 -11.65 -5.72
N MET A 264 -1.37 -12.21 -6.72
CA MET A 264 -0.32 -13.23 -6.58
C MET A 264 0.95 -12.80 -7.34
N ALA A 265 1.85 -12.10 -6.66
CA ALA A 265 3.14 -11.68 -7.22
C ALA A 265 4.32 -12.35 -6.52
N THR A 266 4.34 -12.32 -5.19
CA THR A 266 5.42 -12.77 -4.31
C THR A 266 5.60 -14.29 -4.34
N GLU A 267 6.84 -14.74 -4.27
CA GLU A 267 7.23 -16.14 -4.14
C GLU A 267 8.06 -16.35 -2.86
N PRO A 268 8.21 -17.59 -2.36
CA PRO A 268 8.99 -17.84 -1.14
C PRO A 268 10.40 -17.24 -1.17
N ASP A 269 11.08 -17.27 -2.33
CA ASP A 269 12.43 -16.77 -2.51
C ASP A 269 12.50 -15.33 -3.05
N PHE A 270 11.38 -14.75 -3.51
CA PHE A 270 11.32 -13.46 -4.21
C PHE A 270 10.19 -12.57 -3.67
N GLY A 271 10.54 -11.68 -2.75
CA GLY A 271 9.65 -10.63 -2.23
C GLY A 271 9.98 -9.28 -2.86
N SER A 272 10.97 -8.56 -2.31
CA SER A 272 11.40 -7.27 -2.85
C SER A 272 12.01 -7.38 -4.25
N ASP A 273 12.73 -8.48 -4.55
CA ASP A 273 13.21 -8.77 -5.91
C ASP A 273 12.12 -9.44 -6.76
N VAL A 274 11.09 -8.67 -7.09
CA VAL A 274 9.99 -9.13 -7.97
C VAL A 274 10.48 -9.55 -9.35
N ALA A 275 11.58 -8.98 -9.82
CA ALA A 275 12.17 -9.34 -11.12
C ALA A 275 12.70 -10.78 -11.18
N GLY A 276 13.02 -11.35 -10.02
CA GLY A 276 13.55 -12.70 -9.86
C GLY A 276 12.50 -13.82 -9.87
N VAL A 277 11.19 -13.52 -9.83
CA VAL A 277 10.13 -14.54 -9.74
C VAL A 277 10.28 -15.64 -10.80
N SER A 278 9.98 -16.86 -10.40
CA SER A 278 10.32 -18.08 -11.12
C SER A 278 9.12 -18.95 -11.51
N THR A 279 7.93 -18.71 -10.94
CA THR A 279 6.68 -19.37 -11.38
C THR A 279 6.52 -19.17 -12.87
N MET A 280 6.41 -20.29 -13.61
CA MET A 280 6.41 -20.32 -15.08
C MET A 280 4.99 -20.41 -15.64
N ALA A 281 4.75 -19.70 -16.74
CA ALA A 281 3.61 -19.92 -17.62
C ALA A 281 4.15 -20.38 -18.99
N THR A 282 4.03 -21.66 -19.27
CA THR A 282 4.53 -22.28 -20.51
C THR A 282 3.42 -22.27 -21.57
N PRO A 283 3.68 -21.78 -22.79
CA PRO A 283 2.69 -21.78 -23.87
C PRO A 283 2.20 -23.20 -24.18
N THR A 284 0.90 -23.32 -24.42
CA THR A 284 0.22 -24.54 -24.90
C THR A 284 -0.92 -24.16 -25.85
N GLU A 285 -1.62 -25.14 -26.42
CA GLU A 285 -2.76 -24.84 -27.29
C GLU A 285 -3.83 -24.03 -26.55
N GLY A 286 -4.20 -22.88 -27.10
CA GLY A 286 -5.21 -21.97 -26.55
C GLY A 286 -4.80 -21.15 -25.32
N GLY A 287 -3.59 -21.30 -24.79
CA GLY A 287 -3.17 -20.57 -23.59
C GLY A 287 -1.83 -20.97 -23.00
N TYR A 288 -1.78 -21.07 -21.69
CA TYR A 288 -0.56 -21.30 -20.91
C TYR A 288 -0.81 -22.29 -19.79
N LEU A 289 0.18 -23.13 -19.48
CA LEU A 289 0.22 -23.96 -18.29
C LEU A 289 1.10 -23.30 -17.21
N VAL A 290 0.51 -23.02 -16.07
CA VAL A 290 1.19 -22.38 -14.94
C VAL A 290 1.71 -23.43 -13.98
N ASN A 291 3.00 -23.32 -13.59
CA ASN A 291 3.68 -24.17 -12.63
C ASN A 291 4.53 -23.33 -11.68
N GLY A 292 4.40 -23.56 -10.38
CA GLY A 292 5.19 -22.89 -9.35
C GLY A 292 4.40 -22.62 -8.08
N VAL A 293 4.96 -21.76 -7.21
CA VAL A 293 4.38 -21.42 -5.91
C VAL A 293 4.38 -19.91 -5.71
N LYS A 294 3.26 -19.38 -5.29
CA LYS A 294 3.08 -17.98 -4.82
C LYS A 294 2.84 -17.96 -3.33
N THR A 295 3.33 -16.93 -2.66
CA THR A 295 3.10 -16.74 -1.23
C THR A 295 2.57 -15.35 -0.94
N TRP A 296 2.01 -15.13 0.25
CA TRP A 296 1.37 -13.87 0.64
C TRP A 296 0.24 -13.43 -0.31
N ALA A 297 -0.40 -14.41 -0.94
CA ALA A 297 -1.54 -14.20 -1.85
C ALA A 297 -2.80 -13.84 -1.02
N THR A 298 -2.94 -12.57 -0.69
CA THR A 298 -4.04 -12.10 0.17
C THR A 298 -5.36 -12.22 -0.56
N PHE A 299 -6.35 -12.78 0.15
CA PHE A 299 -7.72 -13.02 -0.28
C PHE A 299 -7.86 -14.07 -1.40
N ALA A 300 -6.79 -14.81 -1.69
CA ALA A 300 -6.77 -15.79 -2.78
C ALA A 300 -7.84 -16.89 -2.67
N GLY A 301 -8.24 -17.27 -1.46
CA GLY A 301 -9.33 -18.23 -1.25
C GLY A 301 -10.67 -17.69 -1.75
N ARG A 302 -11.10 -16.55 -1.23
CA ARG A 302 -12.41 -15.93 -1.51
C ARG A 302 -12.50 -15.24 -2.88
N ALA A 303 -11.36 -14.90 -3.49
CA ALA A 303 -11.33 -14.18 -4.76
C ALA A 303 -11.96 -14.99 -5.91
N ASP A 304 -12.66 -14.30 -6.80
CA ASP A 304 -13.17 -14.79 -8.08
C ASP A 304 -12.13 -14.61 -9.19
N LEU A 305 -11.35 -13.52 -9.10
CA LEU A 305 -10.25 -13.20 -9.99
C LEU A 305 -8.94 -13.13 -9.22
N VAL A 306 -7.88 -13.61 -9.83
CA VAL A 306 -6.53 -13.43 -9.32
C VAL A 306 -5.65 -12.76 -10.35
N MET A 307 -5.06 -11.62 -9.99
CA MET A 307 -3.99 -11.01 -10.73
C MET A 307 -2.70 -11.80 -10.49
N LEU A 308 -2.17 -12.46 -11.50
CA LEU A 308 -1.05 -13.39 -11.38
C LEU A 308 0.16 -12.90 -12.19
N LEU A 309 1.26 -12.59 -11.52
CA LEU A 309 2.55 -12.26 -12.15
C LEU A 309 3.41 -13.51 -12.27
N VAL A 310 3.79 -13.88 -13.48
CA VAL A 310 4.58 -15.09 -13.78
C VAL A 310 5.61 -14.84 -14.87
N ARG A 311 6.55 -15.77 -14.98
CA ARG A 311 7.54 -15.78 -16.03
C ARG A 311 7.01 -16.52 -17.27
N THR A 312 7.00 -15.83 -18.40
CA THR A 312 6.65 -16.41 -19.72
C THR A 312 7.87 -16.65 -20.60
N ASP A 313 9.00 -16.01 -20.28
CA ASP A 313 10.27 -16.21 -20.99
C ASP A 313 11.23 -17.02 -20.10
N PRO A 314 11.69 -18.20 -20.56
CA PRO A 314 12.60 -19.06 -19.79
C PRO A 314 14.00 -18.47 -19.61
N ASP A 315 14.38 -17.49 -20.44
CA ASP A 315 15.66 -16.80 -20.32
C ASP A 315 15.68 -15.85 -19.12
N LYS A 316 16.25 -16.30 -18.03
CA LYS A 316 16.36 -15.54 -16.78
C LYS A 316 17.17 -14.25 -16.92
N SER A 317 18.07 -14.15 -17.93
CA SER A 317 18.85 -12.93 -18.16
C SER A 317 17.98 -11.74 -18.58
N LYS A 318 16.76 -11.96 -19.05
CA LYS A 318 15.78 -10.92 -19.34
C LYS A 318 15.17 -10.29 -18.08
N ALA A 319 15.41 -10.86 -16.90
CA ALA A 319 14.95 -10.38 -15.60
C ALA A 319 13.44 -9.98 -15.66
N HIS A 320 13.09 -8.75 -15.30
CA HIS A 320 11.72 -8.22 -15.32
C HIS A 320 11.04 -8.26 -16.71
N ARG A 321 11.84 -8.20 -17.81
CA ARG A 321 11.31 -8.27 -19.18
C ARG A 321 10.86 -9.66 -19.62
N GLY A 322 11.09 -10.66 -18.82
CA GLY A 322 10.57 -12.02 -19.03
C GLY A 322 9.26 -12.31 -18.29
N LEU A 323 8.68 -11.30 -17.62
CA LEU A 323 7.49 -11.44 -16.79
C LEU A 323 6.23 -10.92 -17.49
N SER A 324 5.14 -11.65 -17.36
CA SER A 324 3.83 -11.31 -17.90
C SER A 324 2.76 -11.38 -16.82
N LEU A 325 1.66 -10.64 -17.01
CA LEU A 325 0.57 -10.52 -16.06
C LEU A 325 -0.68 -11.19 -16.61
N PHE A 326 -1.29 -12.05 -15.81
CA PHE A 326 -2.51 -12.76 -16.16
C PHE A 326 -3.65 -12.42 -15.21
N VAL A 327 -4.88 -12.43 -15.72
CA VAL A 327 -6.10 -12.51 -14.92
C VAL A 327 -6.55 -13.96 -14.87
N VAL A 328 -6.46 -14.57 -13.70
CA VAL A 328 -6.88 -15.96 -13.51
C VAL A 328 -8.25 -15.98 -12.87
N GLU A 329 -9.22 -16.54 -13.57
CA GLU A 329 -10.58 -16.77 -13.07
C GLU A 329 -10.61 -18.09 -12.29
N LYS A 330 -11.26 -18.11 -11.15
CA LYS A 330 -11.42 -19.30 -10.30
C LYS A 330 -12.72 -19.25 -9.50
N GLU A 331 -13.17 -20.41 -9.06
CA GLU A 331 -14.27 -20.50 -8.09
C GLU A 331 -13.82 -19.97 -6.72
N PRO A 332 -14.60 -19.06 -6.09
CA PRO A 332 -14.32 -18.58 -4.74
C PRO A 332 -14.46 -19.72 -3.72
N THR A 333 -13.50 -19.82 -2.83
CA THR A 333 -13.48 -20.84 -1.77
C THR A 333 -13.16 -20.16 -0.44
N PRO A 334 -14.17 -19.90 0.41
CA PRO A 334 -13.97 -19.38 1.76
C PRO A 334 -13.16 -20.31 2.64
N GLY A 335 -12.62 -19.76 3.73
CA GLY A 335 -11.85 -20.51 4.72
C GLY A 335 -10.35 -20.51 4.47
N HIS A 336 -9.64 -21.44 5.12
CA HIS A 336 -8.18 -21.41 5.26
C HIS A 336 -7.44 -22.30 4.28
N SER A 337 -8.15 -23.02 3.41
CA SER A 337 -7.51 -23.85 2.38
C SER A 337 -8.46 -24.11 1.22
N PHE A 338 -7.90 -24.32 0.05
CA PHE A 338 -8.65 -24.73 -1.13
C PHE A 338 -7.83 -25.66 -2.02
N SER A 339 -8.52 -26.51 -2.77
CA SER A 339 -7.95 -27.35 -3.82
C SER A 339 -8.92 -27.34 -5.00
N LEU A 340 -8.45 -26.82 -6.13
CA LEU A 340 -9.22 -26.71 -7.38
C LEU A 340 -8.53 -27.58 -8.44
N GLU A 341 -9.34 -28.26 -9.24
CA GLU A 341 -8.89 -29.11 -10.34
C GLU A 341 -9.52 -28.66 -11.65
N GLN A 342 -8.76 -28.72 -12.73
CA GLN A 342 -9.22 -28.50 -14.09
C GLN A 342 -9.08 -29.78 -14.90
N GLU A 343 -10.00 -30.00 -15.87
CA GLU A 343 -9.80 -31.09 -16.85
C GLU A 343 -8.48 -30.88 -17.61
N ALA A 344 -7.87 -31.99 -17.98
CA ALA A 344 -6.61 -31.98 -18.71
C ALA A 344 -6.72 -31.25 -20.04
N VAL A 345 -5.80 -30.35 -20.31
CA VAL A 345 -5.58 -29.76 -21.64
C VAL A 345 -4.54 -30.61 -22.36
N ASP A 346 -4.76 -30.98 -23.58
CA ASP A 346 -3.84 -31.78 -24.45
C ASP A 346 -3.44 -33.14 -23.88
N GLY A 347 -4.26 -33.75 -23.05
CA GLY A 347 -3.94 -35.07 -22.48
C GLY A 347 -2.81 -35.09 -21.43
N ARG A 348 -2.42 -33.93 -20.88
CA ARG A 348 -1.36 -33.75 -19.87
C ARG A 348 -1.94 -33.88 -18.46
N GLY A 349 -2.73 -34.61 -18.05
CA GLY A 349 -3.16 -34.73 -16.64
C GLY A 349 -4.03 -33.56 -16.15
N VAL A 350 -4.48 -33.65 -14.93
CA VAL A 350 -5.37 -32.68 -14.27
C VAL A 350 -4.56 -31.49 -13.79
N GLY A 351 -4.93 -30.28 -14.25
CA GLY A 351 -4.37 -29.03 -13.71
C GLY A 351 -4.86 -28.79 -12.29
N LYS A 352 -3.96 -28.38 -11.38
CA LYS A 352 -4.29 -28.15 -9.97
C LYS A 352 -3.85 -26.77 -9.50
N MET A 353 -4.70 -26.17 -8.65
CA MET A 353 -4.38 -24.98 -7.86
C MET A 353 -4.75 -25.28 -6.40
N GLU A 354 -3.76 -25.25 -5.51
CA GLU A 354 -3.98 -25.56 -4.10
C GLU A 354 -3.48 -24.37 -3.25
N GLY A 355 -4.28 -23.93 -2.28
CA GLY A 355 -3.94 -22.83 -1.40
C GLY A 355 -4.10 -23.18 0.07
N ARG A 356 -3.17 -22.69 0.90
CA ARG A 356 -3.24 -22.77 2.34
C ARG A 356 -2.94 -21.42 2.96
N ALA A 357 -3.81 -20.99 3.89
CA ALA A 357 -3.63 -19.75 4.62
C ALA A 357 -2.39 -19.79 5.51
N ILE A 358 -1.68 -18.69 5.56
CA ILE A 358 -0.51 -18.45 6.41
C ILE A 358 -1.01 -17.89 7.74
N ASP A 359 -0.56 -18.45 8.85
CA ASP A 359 -0.85 -17.91 10.17
C ASP A 359 -0.17 -16.57 10.38
N THR A 360 -0.96 -15.56 10.73
CA THR A 360 -0.50 -14.18 10.96
C THR A 360 -0.88 -13.67 12.34
N LEU A 361 -0.05 -12.76 12.91
CA LEU A 361 -0.35 -12.11 14.18
C LEU A 361 -1.61 -11.25 14.11
N GLY A 362 -1.80 -10.53 13.00
CA GLY A 362 -2.93 -9.67 12.71
C GLY A 362 -3.30 -9.74 11.24
N TYR A 363 -4.07 -8.76 10.75
CA TYR A 363 -4.53 -8.74 9.35
C TYR A 363 -5.38 -9.97 8.99
N ARG A 364 -6.16 -10.44 9.98
CA ARG A 364 -7.03 -11.60 9.85
C ARG A 364 -8.34 -11.21 9.17
N GLY A 365 -9.00 -12.18 8.57
CA GLY A 365 -10.23 -11.99 7.79
C GLY A 365 -10.03 -12.27 6.31
N MET A 366 -9.16 -11.53 5.65
CA MET A 366 -8.86 -11.76 4.23
C MET A 366 -7.96 -12.98 4.00
N HIS A 367 -7.22 -13.39 4.99
CA HIS A 367 -6.18 -14.41 4.93
C HIS A 367 -5.18 -14.21 3.79
N SER A 368 -3.92 -14.49 4.04
CA SER A 368 -2.88 -14.57 3.02
C SER A 368 -2.52 -16.02 2.81
N PHE A 369 -2.38 -16.42 1.56
CA PHE A 369 -2.19 -17.82 1.20
C PHE A 369 -0.80 -18.08 0.61
N GLU A 370 -0.29 -19.28 0.83
CA GLU A 370 0.63 -19.92 -0.07
C GLU A 370 -0.20 -20.71 -1.09
N VAL A 371 0.08 -20.52 -2.39
CA VAL A 371 -0.69 -21.12 -3.49
C VAL A 371 0.26 -21.82 -4.45
N SER A 372 0.07 -23.11 -4.64
CA SER A 372 0.79 -23.92 -5.62
C SER A 372 -0.02 -24.13 -6.88
N PHE A 373 0.68 -24.13 -8.01
CA PHE A 373 0.13 -24.41 -9.34
C PHE A 373 0.86 -25.62 -9.93
N SER A 374 0.10 -26.58 -10.44
CA SER A 374 0.59 -27.74 -11.17
C SER A 374 -0.19 -27.86 -12.46
N ASP A 375 0.43 -27.55 -13.58
CA ASP A 375 -0.18 -27.54 -14.93
C ASP A 375 -1.52 -26.81 -15.01
N TRP A 376 -1.69 -25.74 -14.23
CA TRP A 376 -2.92 -24.95 -14.21
C TRP A 376 -3.07 -24.17 -15.51
N PHE A 377 -4.11 -24.46 -16.27
CA PHE A 377 -4.36 -23.82 -17.56
C PHE A 377 -4.94 -22.42 -17.39
N VAL A 378 -4.36 -21.46 -18.11
CA VAL A 378 -4.88 -20.10 -18.23
C VAL A 378 -5.04 -19.75 -19.71
N PRO A 379 -6.25 -19.36 -20.17
CA PRO A 379 -6.48 -18.99 -21.57
C PRO A 379 -5.57 -17.85 -22.05
N ALA A 380 -5.17 -17.85 -23.31
CA ALA A 380 -4.37 -16.79 -23.90
C ALA A 380 -5.03 -15.40 -23.79
N ALA A 381 -6.36 -15.34 -23.93
CA ALA A 381 -7.15 -14.11 -23.78
C ALA A 381 -7.10 -13.51 -22.34
N ASN A 382 -6.60 -14.27 -21.37
CA ASN A 382 -6.45 -13.81 -19.99
C ASN A 382 -5.05 -13.22 -19.69
N LEU A 383 -4.12 -13.24 -20.65
CA LEU A 383 -2.88 -12.46 -20.61
C LEU A 383 -3.23 -10.97 -20.77
N VAL A 384 -2.92 -10.13 -19.80
CA VAL A 384 -3.24 -8.70 -19.88
C VAL A 384 -2.52 -8.06 -21.07
N GLY A 385 -3.31 -7.48 -21.99
CA GLY A 385 -2.82 -6.94 -23.26
C GLY A 385 -2.55 -8.01 -24.32
N GLU A 386 -2.92 -9.27 -24.07
CA GLU A 386 -2.72 -10.39 -24.96
C GLU A 386 -1.27 -10.48 -25.47
N GLU A 387 -1.02 -10.74 -26.75
CA GLU A 387 0.34 -10.87 -27.30
C GLU A 387 1.21 -9.63 -27.04
N SER A 388 0.61 -8.44 -27.07
CA SER A 388 1.35 -7.17 -26.79
C SER A 388 1.75 -7.02 -25.33
N GLY A 389 1.15 -7.78 -24.43
CA GLY A 389 1.41 -7.80 -22.99
C GLY A 389 2.56 -8.73 -22.57
N LEU A 390 3.07 -9.58 -23.49
CA LEU A 390 4.20 -10.44 -23.21
C LEU A 390 5.43 -9.64 -22.77
N GLY A 391 6.03 -10.01 -21.64
CA GLY A 391 7.20 -9.35 -21.09
C GLY A 391 6.92 -7.97 -20.47
N ARG A 392 5.66 -7.54 -20.37
CA ARG A 392 5.26 -6.26 -19.76
C ARG A 392 4.68 -6.38 -18.36
N GLY A 393 4.54 -7.60 -17.84
CA GLY A 393 3.86 -7.85 -16.57
C GLY A 393 4.49 -7.12 -15.39
N PHE A 394 5.80 -6.97 -15.35
CA PHE A 394 6.48 -6.22 -14.29
C PHE A 394 6.03 -4.75 -14.24
N TYR A 395 5.97 -4.09 -15.39
CA TYR A 395 5.60 -2.67 -15.46
C TYR A 395 4.14 -2.47 -15.04
N LEU A 396 3.23 -3.32 -15.51
CA LEU A 396 1.82 -3.28 -15.13
C LEU A 396 1.61 -3.55 -13.64
N GLN A 397 2.41 -4.47 -13.06
CA GLN A 397 2.41 -4.72 -11.63
C GLN A 397 2.88 -3.50 -10.83
N MET A 398 3.92 -2.82 -11.30
CA MET A 398 4.46 -1.63 -10.61
C MET A 398 3.48 -0.47 -10.64
N GLU A 399 2.77 -0.23 -11.75
CA GLU A 399 1.70 0.77 -11.82
C GLU A 399 0.57 0.51 -10.81
N GLY A 400 0.12 -0.74 -10.72
CA GLY A 400 -0.86 -1.11 -9.68
C GLY A 400 -0.30 -0.91 -8.26
N PHE A 401 0.99 -1.14 -8.06
CA PHE A 401 1.63 -0.97 -6.76
C PHE A 401 1.85 0.49 -6.35
N GLU A 402 1.90 1.45 -7.28
CA GLU A 402 1.97 2.88 -6.93
C GLU A 402 0.77 3.27 -6.06
N ASN A 403 -0.43 2.98 -6.52
CA ASN A 403 -1.65 3.20 -5.76
C ASN A 403 -1.72 2.32 -4.49
N GLY A 404 -1.29 1.08 -4.60
CA GLY A 404 -1.20 0.19 -3.44
C GLY A 404 -0.32 0.74 -2.31
N ARG A 405 0.71 1.53 -2.63
CA ARG A 405 1.54 2.21 -1.62
C ARG A 405 0.79 3.35 -0.95
N LEU A 406 0.05 4.18 -1.71
CA LEU A 406 -0.81 5.24 -1.15
C LEU A 406 -1.86 4.64 -0.21
N GLN A 407 -2.54 3.58 -0.63
CA GLN A 407 -3.49 2.87 0.23
C GLN A 407 -2.82 2.23 1.46
N THR A 408 -1.57 1.77 1.34
CA THR A 408 -0.85 1.23 2.49
C THR A 408 -0.59 2.32 3.53
N ALA A 409 -0.25 3.54 3.11
CA ALA A 409 -0.13 4.69 3.99
C ALA A 409 -1.47 5.06 4.62
N ALA A 410 -2.54 5.18 3.83
CA ALA A 410 -3.88 5.48 4.33
C ALA A 410 -4.38 4.43 5.34
N ARG A 411 -4.12 3.14 5.08
CA ARG A 411 -4.43 2.07 6.05
C ARG A 411 -3.70 2.24 7.38
N ALA A 412 -2.44 2.66 7.33
CA ALA A 412 -1.67 2.92 8.54
C ALA A 412 -2.25 4.12 9.31
N VAL A 413 -2.66 5.19 8.61
CA VAL A 413 -3.30 6.37 9.23
C VAL A 413 -4.61 5.97 9.91
N GLY A 414 -5.51 5.27 9.24
CA GLY A 414 -6.77 4.82 9.84
C GLY A 414 -6.56 3.92 11.07
N LEU A 415 -5.57 3.02 11.03
CA LEU A 415 -5.22 2.19 12.19
C LEU A 415 -4.65 3.02 13.35
N MET A 416 -3.79 4.01 13.06
CA MET A 416 -3.26 4.93 14.08
C MET A 416 -4.37 5.77 14.69
N GLN A 417 -5.31 6.27 13.88
CA GLN A 417 -6.47 7.01 14.37
C GLN A 417 -7.33 6.16 15.31
N ALA A 418 -7.65 4.92 14.94
CA ALA A 418 -8.41 4.02 15.80
C ALA A 418 -7.71 3.73 17.14
N ALA A 419 -6.38 3.58 17.11
CA ALA A 419 -5.59 3.37 18.33
C ALA A 419 -5.54 4.63 19.21
N PHE A 420 -5.40 5.81 18.59
CA PHE A 420 -5.44 7.09 19.28
C PHE A 420 -6.80 7.32 19.97
N ASP A 421 -7.91 7.14 19.26
CA ASP A 421 -9.26 7.33 19.80
C ASP A 421 -9.52 6.42 21.02
N ALA A 422 -9.12 5.16 20.92
CA ALA A 422 -9.23 4.23 22.03
C ALA A 422 -8.36 4.64 23.23
N GLY A 423 -7.13 5.09 22.95
CA GLY A 423 -6.21 5.58 23.98
C GLY A 423 -6.69 6.87 24.66
N LEU A 424 -7.19 7.81 23.88
CA LEU A 424 -7.73 9.08 24.39
C LEU A 424 -8.96 8.84 25.27
N THR A 425 -9.93 8.03 24.79
CA THR A 425 -11.11 7.66 25.58
C THR A 425 -10.72 7.04 26.90
N TYR A 426 -9.79 6.07 26.87
CA TYR A 426 -9.30 5.43 28.10
C TYR A 426 -8.61 6.40 29.06
N ALA A 427 -7.82 7.36 28.53
CA ALA A 427 -7.16 8.35 29.35
C ALA A 427 -8.13 9.32 30.02
N GLN A 428 -9.21 9.70 29.33
CA GLN A 428 -10.29 10.56 29.87
C GLN A 428 -11.11 9.86 30.96
N ASP A 429 -11.26 8.54 30.89
CA ASP A 429 -12.02 7.74 31.88
C ASP A 429 -11.23 7.49 33.18
N ARG A 430 -9.93 7.83 33.23
CA ARG A 430 -9.03 7.62 34.35
C ARG A 430 -8.77 8.91 35.14
#